data_a6410228d6c4d06364a83d4bd699ccdf
#
_entry.id   a6410228d6c4d06364a83d4bd699ccdf
#
_cell.length_a   1.000
_cell.length_b   1.000
_cell.length_c   1.000
_cell.angle_alpha   90.00
_cell.angle_beta   90.00
_cell.angle_gamma   90.00
#
_symmetry.space_group_name_H-M   'P 1'
#
loop_
_entity.id
_entity.type
_entity.pdbx_description
1 polymer ?
#
loop_
_entity_poly.entity_id
_entity_poly.type
_entity_poly.pdbx_seq_one_letter_code
_entity_poly.pdbx_strand_id
1 'polypeptide(L)'
;MRNLDTPVKQIRRKIFTEIAKIGFESTDESMIHDIESIPYNIVEERAKYRESIYRERAVASERVRLAMGLSLRPENRSVHLTDGVKASNIDEKYYEPPLMQVIPSACSACESNKYEVSNMCRGCVAHPCLLTCPKGAIS
;
A
#
# COMPACT_ATOMS: atom_id res chain seq x y z
N MET A 1 -21.13 -11.84 -15.02
CA MET A 1 -19.78 -11.65 -14.38
C MET A 1 -19.73 -12.42 -13.09
N ARG A 2 -18.83 -13.39 -12.95
CA ARG A 2 -18.63 -14.09 -11.68
C ARG A 2 -18.11 -13.11 -10.64
N ASN A 3 -18.82 -12.97 -9.55
CA ASN A 3 -18.45 -12.10 -8.42
C ASN A 3 -17.32 -12.78 -7.63
N LEU A 4 -16.10 -12.77 -8.18
CA LEU A 4 -14.93 -13.35 -7.54
C LEU A 4 -14.60 -12.54 -6.29
N ASP A 5 -14.73 -13.16 -5.14
CA ASP A 5 -14.32 -12.57 -3.87
C ASP A 5 -12.81 -12.78 -3.70
N THR A 6 -12.05 -11.77 -4.12
CA THR A 6 -10.58 -11.80 -4.04
C THR A 6 -10.10 -11.22 -2.71
N PRO A 7 -8.93 -11.66 -2.21
CA PRO A 7 -8.33 -11.10 -1.01
C PRO A 7 -8.19 -9.57 -1.06
N VAL A 8 -7.85 -9.04 -2.24
CA VAL A 8 -7.76 -7.59 -2.47
C VAL A 8 -9.10 -6.89 -2.25
N LYS A 9 -10.21 -7.51 -2.70
CA LYS A 9 -11.56 -6.97 -2.51
C LYS A 9 -11.94 -6.95 -1.02
N GLN A 10 -11.57 -7.99 -0.27
CA GLN A 10 -11.81 -8.06 1.17
C GLN A 10 -11.04 -6.98 1.92
N ILE A 11 -9.76 -6.78 1.61
CA ILE A 11 -8.94 -5.70 2.20
C ILE A 11 -9.55 -4.33 1.89
N ARG A 12 -9.95 -4.09 0.65
CA ARG A 12 -10.59 -2.81 0.27
C ARG A 12 -11.87 -2.56 1.07
N ARG A 13 -12.72 -3.56 1.22
CA ARG A 13 -13.94 -3.46 2.03
C ARG A 13 -13.62 -3.12 3.49
N LYS A 14 -12.65 -3.80 4.10
CA LYS A 14 -12.21 -3.51 5.47
C LYS A 14 -11.73 -2.06 5.60
N ILE A 15 -10.89 -1.59 4.69
CA ILE A 15 -10.42 -0.20 4.70
C ILE A 15 -11.58 0.80 4.64
N PHE A 16 -12.51 0.62 3.70
CA PHE A 16 -13.68 1.51 3.60
C PHE A 16 -14.55 1.48 4.85
N THR A 17 -14.72 0.29 5.47
CA THR A 17 -15.48 0.15 6.71
C THR A 17 -14.82 0.90 7.87
N GLU A 18 -13.50 0.77 8.05
CA GLU A 18 -12.79 1.45 9.13
C GLU A 18 -12.78 2.98 8.93
N ILE A 19 -12.58 3.45 7.71
CA ILE A 19 -12.66 4.89 7.40
C ILE A 19 -14.07 5.43 7.66
N ALA A 20 -15.11 4.70 7.27
CA ALA A 20 -16.48 5.12 7.52
C ALA A 20 -16.79 5.18 9.02
N LYS A 21 -16.35 4.20 9.82
CA LYS A 21 -16.49 4.24 11.28
C LYS A 21 -15.83 5.49 11.88
N ILE A 22 -14.58 5.74 11.52
CA ILE A 22 -13.84 6.91 11.99
C ILE A 22 -14.57 8.20 11.62
N GLY A 23 -15.09 8.30 10.40
CA GLY A 23 -15.84 9.48 9.98
C GLY A 23 -17.14 9.73 10.74
N PHE A 24 -17.74 8.68 11.35
CA PHE A 24 -18.95 8.81 12.16
C PHE A 24 -18.71 8.90 13.66
N GLU A 25 -17.65 8.31 14.16
CA GLU A 25 -17.42 8.11 15.59
C GLU A 25 -16.33 9.02 16.17
N SER A 26 -15.34 9.42 15.36
CA SER A 26 -14.17 10.15 15.85
C SER A 26 -14.38 11.67 15.87
N THR A 27 -13.86 12.30 16.91
CA THR A 27 -13.67 13.76 16.96
C THR A 27 -12.43 14.16 16.15
N ASP A 28 -12.35 15.42 15.73
CA ASP A 28 -11.26 15.94 14.90
C ASP A 28 -9.85 15.64 15.44
N GLU A 29 -9.68 15.58 16.77
CA GLU A 29 -8.39 15.33 17.41
C GLU A 29 -7.98 13.86 17.38
N SER A 30 -8.93 12.92 17.59
CA SER A 30 -8.66 11.49 17.58
C SER A 30 -8.57 10.91 16.16
N MET A 31 -9.24 11.53 15.21
CA MET A 31 -9.35 11.08 13.82
C MET A 31 -7.99 10.79 13.17
N ILE A 32 -7.00 11.66 13.36
CA ILE A 32 -5.66 11.51 12.77
C ILE A 32 -5.00 10.24 13.27
N HIS A 33 -5.02 10.01 14.58
CA HIS A 33 -4.42 8.83 15.19
C HIS A 33 -5.13 7.54 14.76
N ASP A 34 -6.45 7.57 14.72
CA ASP A 34 -7.27 6.42 14.32
C ASP A 34 -7.01 6.02 12.87
N ILE A 35 -6.92 6.99 11.96
CA ILE A 35 -6.58 6.75 10.54
C ILE A 35 -5.18 6.14 10.40
N GLU A 36 -4.18 6.64 11.13
CA GLU A 36 -2.81 6.12 11.07
C GLU A 36 -2.69 4.69 11.59
N SER A 37 -3.60 4.25 12.45
CA SER A 37 -3.66 2.89 12.97
C SER A 37 -4.24 1.87 11.99
N ILE A 38 -5.07 2.29 11.02
CA ILE A 38 -5.80 1.39 10.09
C ILE A 38 -4.88 0.37 9.39
N PRO A 39 -3.72 0.74 8.79
CA PRO A 39 -2.86 -0.22 8.12
C PRO A 39 -2.36 -1.33 9.05
N TYR A 40 -2.15 -1.03 10.32
CA TYR A 40 -1.70 -1.98 11.34
C TYR A 40 -2.83 -2.89 11.80
N ASN A 41 -4.04 -2.37 11.94
CA ASN A 41 -5.22 -3.15 12.32
C ASN A 41 -5.65 -4.12 11.21
N ILE A 42 -5.40 -3.78 9.94
CA ILE A 42 -5.73 -4.62 8.79
C ILE A 42 -4.65 -5.67 8.54
N VAL A 43 -3.37 -5.28 8.68
CA VAL A 43 -2.20 -6.15 8.51
C VAL A 43 -1.56 -6.36 9.88
N GLU A 44 -2.08 -7.32 10.61
CA GLU A 44 -1.76 -7.56 12.02
C GLU A 44 -0.32 -8.08 12.24
N GLU A 45 -0.15 -9.40 12.39
CA GLU A 45 1.11 -9.99 12.82
C GLU A 45 2.01 -10.48 11.68
N ARG A 46 1.42 -10.89 10.55
CA ARG A 46 2.15 -11.44 9.39
C ARG A 46 1.54 -11.04 8.07
N ALA A 47 2.37 -10.94 7.06
CA ALA A 47 1.94 -10.76 5.68
C ALA A 47 1.13 -11.98 5.20
N LYS A 48 0.03 -11.73 4.49
CA LYS A 48 -0.86 -12.76 3.92
C LYS A 48 -0.80 -12.81 2.39
N TYR A 49 -0.47 -11.69 1.76
CA TYR A 49 -0.57 -11.52 0.31
C TYR A 49 0.72 -11.00 -0.32
N ARG A 50 1.67 -10.59 0.48
CA ARG A 50 2.96 -10.07 0.03
C ARG A 50 4.09 -10.79 0.77
N GLU A 51 5.27 -10.73 0.24
CA GLU A 51 6.48 -11.35 0.81
C GLU A 51 6.91 -10.70 2.14
N SER A 52 6.45 -9.47 2.39
CA SER A 52 6.83 -8.71 3.58
C SER A 52 5.63 -7.98 4.18
N ILE A 53 5.55 -8.02 5.51
CA ILE A 53 4.55 -7.26 6.28
C ILE A 53 4.69 -5.74 6.05
N TYR A 54 5.92 -5.26 5.90
CA TYR A 54 6.18 -3.84 5.64
C TYR A 54 5.62 -3.40 4.30
N ARG A 55 5.80 -4.21 3.25
CA ARG A 55 5.24 -3.94 1.93
C ARG A 55 3.72 -4.02 1.95
N GLU A 56 3.14 -4.99 2.64
CA GLU A 56 1.69 -5.12 2.75
C GLU A 56 1.08 -3.92 3.49
N ARG A 57 1.70 -3.46 4.58
CA ARG A 57 1.29 -2.25 5.30
C ARG A 57 1.48 -0.98 4.46
N ALA A 58 2.56 -0.86 3.69
CA ALA A 58 2.75 0.26 2.78
C ALA A 58 1.63 0.33 1.73
N VAL A 59 1.27 -0.80 1.12
CA VAL A 59 0.13 -0.88 0.18
C VAL A 59 -1.18 -0.53 0.86
N ALA A 60 -1.41 -1.00 2.10
CA ALA A 60 -2.61 -0.68 2.87
C ALA A 60 -2.69 0.83 3.17
N SER A 61 -1.57 1.46 3.54
CA SER A 61 -1.49 2.90 3.79
C SER A 61 -1.87 3.73 2.56
N GLU A 62 -1.35 3.39 1.39
CA GLU A 62 -1.74 4.09 0.16
C GLU A 62 -3.22 3.88 -0.18
N ARG A 63 -3.77 2.70 0.09
CA ARG A 63 -5.21 2.45 -0.10
C ARG A 63 -6.08 3.24 0.86
N VAL A 64 -5.65 3.45 2.10
CA VAL A 64 -6.33 4.32 3.06
C VAL A 64 -6.39 5.74 2.51
N ARG A 65 -5.28 6.29 2.02
CA ARG A 65 -5.26 7.62 1.39
C ARG A 65 -6.24 7.73 0.21
N LEU A 66 -6.17 6.77 -0.70
CA LEU A 66 -7.08 6.75 -1.86
C LEU A 66 -8.55 6.62 -1.46
N ALA A 67 -8.86 5.87 -0.39
CA ALA A 67 -10.22 5.73 0.11
C ALA A 67 -10.76 7.01 0.76
N MET A 68 -9.88 7.86 1.28
CA MET A 68 -10.21 9.20 1.76
C MET A 68 -10.25 10.26 0.63
N GLY A 69 -10.03 9.84 -0.63
CA GLY A 69 -9.95 10.75 -1.77
C GLY A 69 -8.67 11.58 -1.84
N LEU A 70 -7.61 11.15 -1.16
CA LEU A 70 -6.28 11.76 -1.24
C LEU A 70 -5.45 11.12 -2.34
N SER A 71 -4.48 11.86 -2.88
CA SER A 71 -3.48 11.31 -3.79
C SER A 71 -2.50 10.39 -3.07
N LEU A 72 -1.82 9.51 -3.82
CA LEU A 72 -0.70 8.74 -3.31
C LEU A 72 0.40 9.66 -2.75
N ARG A 73 1.16 9.14 -1.80
CA ARG A 73 2.33 9.87 -1.29
C ARG A 73 3.39 9.99 -2.38
N PRO A 74 3.99 11.16 -2.56
CA PRO A 74 5.06 11.36 -3.54
C PRO A 74 6.31 10.58 -3.11
N GLU A 75 7.05 10.06 -4.09
CA GLU A 75 8.26 9.25 -3.83
C GLU A 75 9.45 10.08 -3.34
N ASN A 76 9.48 11.37 -3.66
CA ASN A 76 10.62 12.26 -3.45
C ASN A 76 10.61 13.00 -2.10
N ARG A 77 9.57 12.84 -1.29
CA ARG A 77 9.48 13.48 0.03
C ARG A 77 8.66 12.64 1.02
N SER A 78 8.99 12.80 2.31
CA SER A 78 8.21 12.19 3.38
C SER A 78 6.90 12.95 3.58
N VAL A 79 5.79 12.20 3.60
CA VAL A 79 4.42 12.73 3.80
C VAL A 79 3.70 11.79 4.74
N HIS A 80 3.03 12.32 5.75
CA HIS A 80 2.22 11.53 6.66
C HIS A 80 1.00 10.92 5.96
N LEU A 81 0.51 9.82 6.49
CA LEU A 81 -0.68 9.16 5.95
C LEU A 81 -1.89 10.09 5.91
N THR A 82 -2.02 10.94 6.91
CA THR A 82 -3.13 11.85 7.15
C THR A 82 -2.97 13.24 6.54
N ASP A 83 -1.81 13.53 5.92
CA ASP A 83 -1.60 14.84 5.27
C ASP A 83 -2.65 15.07 4.18
N GLY A 84 -3.36 16.18 4.27
CA GLY A 84 -4.43 16.56 3.36
C GLY A 84 -5.84 16.14 3.79
N VAL A 85 -6.01 15.39 4.88
CA VAL A 85 -7.35 14.95 5.35
C VAL A 85 -8.28 16.11 5.58
N LYS A 86 -7.82 17.19 6.23
CA LYS A 86 -8.63 18.40 6.46
C LYS A 86 -9.11 19.05 5.15
N ALA A 87 -8.26 19.05 4.12
CA ALA A 87 -8.62 19.56 2.80
C ALA A 87 -9.55 18.61 2.03
N SER A 88 -9.61 17.34 2.42
CA SER A 88 -10.51 16.37 1.78
C SER A 88 -11.92 16.35 2.39
N ASN A 89 -12.11 16.97 3.55
CA ASN A 89 -13.38 17.02 4.28
C ASN A 89 -14.18 18.31 3.98
N ILE A 90 -14.19 18.75 2.73
CA ILE A 90 -14.99 19.90 2.27
C ILE A 90 -16.15 19.40 1.41
N ASP A 91 -17.32 20.02 1.60
CA ASP A 91 -18.58 19.63 0.92
C ASP A 91 -18.49 19.72 -0.61
N GLU A 92 -17.68 20.64 -1.13
CA GLU A 92 -17.50 20.88 -2.57
C GLU A 92 -16.18 20.30 -3.12
N LYS A 93 -15.80 19.12 -2.70
CA LYS A 93 -14.57 18.50 -3.20
C LYS A 93 -14.69 18.05 -4.64
N TYR A 94 -13.91 18.67 -5.52
CA TYR A 94 -13.71 18.17 -6.88
C TYR A 94 -12.65 17.07 -6.91
N TYR A 95 -12.95 15.98 -7.61
CA TYR A 95 -11.97 14.96 -7.91
C TYR A 95 -11.04 15.46 -9.01
N GLU A 96 -9.77 15.68 -8.67
CA GLU A 96 -8.76 16.04 -9.64
C GLU A 96 -8.26 14.80 -10.40
N PRO A 97 -8.07 14.89 -11.73
CA PRO A 97 -7.41 13.82 -12.47
C PRO A 97 -5.94 13.63 -12.01
N PRO A 98 -5.42 12.40 -12.06
CA PRO A 98 -6.08 11.20 -12.58
C PRO A 98 -7.02 10.55 -11.56
N LEU A 99 -8.22 10.15 -12.01
CA LEU A 99 -9.20 9.44 -11.18
C LEU A 99 -8.76 8.02 -10.80
N MET A 100 -7.81 7.44 -11.53
CA MET A 100 -7.19 6.16 -11.24
C MET A 100 -5.71 6.37 -10.97
N GLN A 101 -5.23 5.75 -9.88
CA GLN A 101 -3.83 5.78 -9.49
C GLN A 101 -3.31 4.35 -9.29
N VAL A 102 -2.07 4.13 -9.70
CA VAL A 102 -1.38 2.85 -9.51
C VAL A 102 -0.50 2.97 -8.28
N ILE A 103 -0.68 2.07 -7.32
CA ILE A 103 0.17 1.99 -6.13
C ILE A 103 1.47 1.25 -6.51
N PRO A 104 2.64 1.93 -6.59
CA PRO A 104 3.87 1.29 -7.05
C PRO A 104 4.29 0.09 -6.20
N SER A 105 4.17 0.20 -4.87
CA SER A 105 4.47 -0.89 -3.93
C SER A 105 3.55 -2.11 -4.08
N ALA A 106 2.41 -1.97 -4.73
CA ALA A 106 1.50 -3.08 -5.02
C ALA A 106 1.84 -3.81 -6.33
N CYS A 107 2.72 -3.27 -7.16
CA CYS A 107 3.13 -3.88 -8.41
C CYS A 107 4.03 -5.10 -8.13
N SER A 108 3.73 -6.22 -8.74
CA SER A 108 4.55 -7.45 -8.60
C SER A 108 5.71 -7.51 -9.59
N ALA A 109 5.98 -6.45 -10.32
CA ALA A 109 6.89 -6.36 -11.45
C ALA A 109 6.58 -7.38 -12.56
N CYS A 110 6.72 -6.97 -13.81
CA CYS A 110 6.62 -7.90 -14.93
C CYS A 110 7.89 -8.77 -14.98
N GLU A 111 7.73 -10.03 -15.33
CA GLU A 111 8.88 -10.89 -15.60
C GLU A 111 9.74 -10.23 -16.69
N SER A 112 10.99 -9.99 -16.37
CA SER A 112 11.99 -9.63 -17.37
C SER A 112 12.65 -10.94 -17.83
N ASN A 113 13.12 -11.02 -19.09
CA ASN A 113 13.85 -12.16 -19.63
C ASN A 113 15.23 -12.35 -18.96
N LYS A 114 15.26 -12.36 -17.65
CA LYS A 114 16.45 -12.57 -16.81
C LYS A 114 16.34 -13.91 -16.10
N TYR A 115 17.49 -14.47 -15.77
CA TYR A 115 17.54 -15.65 -14.92
C TYR A 115 17.01 -15.30 -13.54
N GLU A 116 16.10 -16.12 -13.03
CA GLU A 116 15.53 -15.93 -11.70
C GLU A 116 16.31 -16.75 -10.67
N VAL A 117 16.50 -16.16 -9.51
CA VAL A 117 17.02 -16.87 -8.35
C VAL A 117 15.85 -17.63 -7.72
N SER A 118 16.01 -18.95 -7.58
CA SER A 118 14.95 -19.80 -7.04
C SER A 118 14.64 -19.46 -5.57
N ASN A 119 13.48 -19.90 -5.08
CA ASN A 119 13.07 -19.78 -3.69
C ASN A 119 13.98 -20.50 -2.67
N MET A 120 14.97 -21.25 -3.14
CA MET A 120 16.03 -21.84 -2.31
C MET A 120 17.09 -20.81 -1.88
N CYS A 121 17.10 -19.63 -2.49
CA CYS A 121 18.04 -18.57 -2.14
C CYS A 121 17.70 -17.94 -0.78
N ARG A 122 18.71 -17.75 0.05
CA ARG A 122 18.57 -17.10 1.36
C ARG A 122 18.48 -15.57 1.31
N GLY A 123 18.66 -14.94 0.16
CA GLY A 123 18.62 -13.49 0.03
C GLY A 123 19.65 -12.77 0.92
N CYS A 124 20.91 -13.23 0.92
CA CYS A 124 21.94 -12.66 1.79
C CYS A 124 22.23 -11.19 1.42
N VAL A 125 22.41 -10.34 2.41
CA VAL A 125 22.66 -8.89 2.24
C VAL A 125 23.87 -8.58 1.36
N ALA A 126 24.91 -9.38 1.43
CA ALA A 126 26.16 -9.16 0.70
C ALA A 126 26.05 -9.45 -0.81
N HIS A 127 25.04 -10.19 -1.26
CA HIS A 127 24.78 -10.55 -2.66
C HIS A 127 26.04 -10.90 -3.47
N PRO A 128 26.96 -11.78 -3.01
CA PRO A 128 28.20 -12.07 -3.69
C PRO A 128 28.01 -12.65 -5.08
N CYS A 129 26.94 -13.43 -5.28
CA CYS A 129 26.58 -14.00 -6.57
C CYS A 129 26.26 -12.91 -7.61
N LEU A 130 25.56 -11.86 -7.21
CA LEU A 130 25.22 -10.72 -8.07
C LEU A 130 26.47 -9.91 -8.43
N LEU A 131 27.34 -9.65 -7.46
CA LEU A 131 28.58 -8.90 -7.67
C LEU A 131 29.60 -9.65 -8.54
N THR A 132 29.62 -10.99 -8.46
CA THR A 132 30.58 -11.83 -9.18
C THR A 132 30.10 -12.20 -10.59
N CYS A 133 28.81 -11.99 -10.90
CA CYS A 133 28.26 -12.39 -12.21
C CYS A 133 28.69 -11.41 -13.31
N PRO A 134 29.61 -11.78 -14.23
CA PRO A 134 30.11 -10.86 -15.24
C PRO A 134 29.08 -10.48 -16.31
N LYS A 135 27.99 -11.24 -16.39
CA LYS A 135 26.88 -11.00 -17.34
C LYS A 135 25.71 -10.23 -16.72
N GLY A 136 25.76 -9.93 -15.43
CA GLY A 136 24.63 -9.31 -14.72
C GLY A 136 23.33 -10.13 -14.85
N ALA A 137 23.44 -11.46 -14.90
CA ALA A 137 22.32 -12.36 -15.16
C ALA A 137 21.51 -12.71 -13.89
N ILE A 138 21.93 -12.25 -12.73
CA ILE A 138 21.28 -12.46 -11.44
C ILE A 138 20.67 -11.17 -11.00
N SER A 139 19.40 -11.18 -10.60
CA SER A 139 18.67 -10.01 -10.08
C SER A 139 18.03 -10.34 -8.74
#